data_32b8cab3457369c7de191d9bf099ebbf
#
_entry.id   32b8cab3457369c7de191d9bf099ebbf
#
_cell.length_a   1.000
_cell.length_b   1.000
_cell.length_c   1.000
_cell.angle_alpha   90.00
_cell.angle_beta   90.00
_cell.angle_gamma   90.00
#
_symmetry.space_group_name_H-M   'P 1'
#
loop_
_entity.id
_entity.type
_entity.pdbx_description
1 polymer ?
#
loop_
_entity_poly.entity_id
_entity_poly.type
_entity_poly.pdbx_seq_one_letter_code
_entity_poly.pdbx_strand_id
1 'polypeptide(L)'
;MQTKTAYSIRSIRKEDNKQLAYIVRSVLAEFKANKPGTVYYDPTTDDLFTLFQTNNAAYFVAEINNEIIGGAGVYPTSALPAGCCELVKLYLLSQARGTGIGKALIEKCFEAAKQFGFTTMYLETMPELSTAVGLYERLGFKYLKNSLGNSGHFGCDIWMLKDL
;
A
#
# COMPACT_ATOMS: atom_id res chain seq x y z
N MET A 1 30.96 -6.68 0.57
CA MET A 1 29.71 -7.27 1.09
C MET A 1 28.76 -6.13 1.43
N GLN A 2 27.65 -6.02 0.72
CA GLN A 2 26.58 -5.12 1.14
C GLN A 2 25.92 -5.74 2.37
N THR A 3 26.06 -5.11 3.52
CA THR A 3 25.32 -5.48 4.72
C THR A 3 23.84 -5.27 4.45
N LYS A 4 23.08 -6.34 4.37
CA LYS A 4 21.62 -6.28 4.25
C LYS A 4 21.07 -5.54 5.47
N THR A 5 20.48 -4.38 5.26
CA THR A 5 19.87 -3.61 6.36
C THR A 5 18.83 -4.49 7.05
N ALA A 6 19.00 -4.72 8.34
CA ALA A 6 18.03 -5.48 9.12
C ALA A 6 16.75 -4.67 9.27
N TYR A 7 15.61 -5.27 8.93
CA TYR A 7 14.29 -4.67 9.09
C TYR A 7 13.32 -5.70 9.68
N SER A 8 12.22 -5.22 10.22
CA SER A 8 11.10 -6.04 10.66
C SER A 8 9.79 -5.56 10.04
N ILE A 9 8.84 -6.49 9.89
CA ILE A 9 7.48 -6.19 9.45
C ILE A 9 6.52 -6.73 10.51
N ARG A 10 5.60 -5.89 10.95
CA ARG A 10 4.58 -6.21 11.95
C ARG A 10 3.22 -5.61 11.60
N SER A 11 2.18 -6.08 12.24
CA SER A 11 0.86 -5.45 12.13
C SER A 11 0.86 -4.05 12.72
N ILE A 12 -0.01 -3.17 12.17
CA ILE A 12 -0.21 -1.81 12.64
C ILE A 12 -0.66 -1.78 14.11
N ARG A 13 -0.23 -0.74 14.83
CA ARG A 13 -0.67 -0.39 16.18
C ARG A 13 -1.26 1.03 16.18
N LYS A 14 -2.07 1.34 17.17
CA LYS A 14 -2.71 2.66 17.29
C LYS A 14 -1.68 3.80 17.35
N GLU A 15 -0.56 3.57 18.02
CA GLU A 15 0.53 4.52 18.20
C GLU A 15 1.21 4.89 16.86
N ASP A 16 1.06 4.07 15.84
CA ASP A 16 1.68 4.28 14.53
C ASP A 16 0.98 5.35 13.68
N ASN A 17 -0.28 5.67 13.99
CA ASN A 17 -1.12 6.53 13.16
C ASN A 17 -0.45 7.83 12.75
N LYS A 18 0.13 8.55 13.70
CA LYS A 18 0.75 9.87 13.45
C LYS A 18 1.93 9.76 12.50
N GLN A 19 2.82 8.78 12.74
CA GLN A 19 4.02 8.59 11.92
C GLN A 19 3.65 8.08 10.53
N LEU A 20 2.69 7.19 10.41
CA LEU A 20 2.21 6.69 9.12
C LEU A 20 1.56 7.80 8.29
N ALA A 21 0.72 8.64 8.88
CA ALA A 21 0.12 9.79 8.19
C ALA A 21 1.20 10.74 7.65
N TYR A 22 2.22 11.02 8.45
CA TYR A 22 3.38 11.80 8.02
C TYR A 22 4.10 11.16 6.83
N ILE A 23 4.41 9.85 6.90
CA ILE A 23 5.10 9.12 5.84
C ILE A 23 4.29 9.15 4.54
N VAL A 24 3.01 8.81 4.59
CA VAL A 24 2.12 8.81 3.42
C VAL A 24 2.12 10.17 2.72
N ARG A 25 1.90 11.24 3.47
CA ARG A 25 1.84 12.61 2.90
C ARG A 25 3.19 13.09 2.43
N SER A 26 4.26 12.80 3.15
CA SER A 26 5.62 13.18 2.77
C SER A 26 6.05 12.52 1.46
N VAL A 27 5.77 11.23 1.30
CA VAL A 27 6.11 10.48 0.08
C VAL A 27 5.30 11.00 -1.11
N LEU A 28 4.00 11.21 -0.95
CA LEU A 28 3.16 11.76 -2.02
C LEU A 28 3.62 13.17 -2.45
N ALA A 29 3.96 14.03 -1.49
CA ALA A 29 4.48 15.36 -1.79
C ALA A 29 5.85 15.31 -2.48
N GLU A 30 6.73 14.42 -2.05
CA GLU A 30 8.06 14.20 -2.67
C GLU A 30 7.94 13.89 -4.17
N PHE A 31 7.00 13.05 -4.56
CA PHE A 31 6.75 12.68 -5.96
C PHE A 31 5.76 13.59 -6.67
N LYS A 32 5.38 14.73 -6.08
CA LYS A 32 4.38 15.67 -6.64
C LYS A 32 3.03 14.99 -6.92
N ALA A 33 2.70 14.01 -6.11
CA ALA A 33 1.47 13.21 -6.19
C ALA A 33 0.43 13.61 -5.13
N ASN A 34 0.64 14.73 -4.44
CA ASN A 34 -0.25 15.30 -3.43
C ASN A 34 -1.41 16.07 -4.07
N LYS A 35 -2.19 15.38 -4.89
CA LYS A 35 -3.30 15.92 -5.68
C LYS A 35 -4.65 15.63 -5.01
N PRO A 36 -5.69 16.46 -5.27
CA PRO A 36 -7.07 16.10 -4.88
C PRO A 36 -7.47 14.72 -5.43
N GLY A 37 -8.26 13.97 -4.65
CA GLY A 37 -8.70 12.63 -5.02
C GLY A 37 -7.63 11.55 -4.85
N THR A 38 -6.58 11.81 -4.10
CA THR A 38 -5.56 10.83 -3.69
C THR A 38 -5.59 10.60 -2.18
N VAL A 39 -4.84 9.63 -1.72
CA VAL A 39 -4.69 9.31 -0.29
C VAL A 39 -4.20 10.50 0.54
N TYR A 40 -3.52 11.46 -0.07
CA TYR A 40 -3.04 12.67 0.62
C TYR A 40 -4.16 13.46 1.32
N TYR A 41 -5.31 13.58 0.66
CA TYR A 41 -6.48 14.32 1.17
C TYR A 41 -7.54 13.41 1.82
N ASP A 42 -7.32 12.11 1.82
CA ASP A 42 -8.21 11.15 2.46
C ASP A 42 -8.11 11.29 3.99
N PRO A 43 -9.20 11.64 4.69
CA PRO A 43 -9.17 11.81 6.14
C PRO A 43 -8.84 10.52 6.90
N THR A 44 -9.09 9.33 6.32
CA THR A 44 -8.74 8.05 6.94
C THR A 44 -7.23 7.86 7.08
N THR A 45 -6.42 8.63 6.34
CA THR A 45 -4.96 8.62 6.46
C THR A 45 -4.49 9.00 7.87
N ASP A 46 -5.27 9.76 8.63
CA ASP A 46 -4.93 10.17 9.99
C ASP A 46 -5.22 9.11 11.05
N ASP A 47 -6.03 8.09 10.71
CA ASP A 47 -6.35 6.99 11.62
C ASP A 47 -6.40 5.65 10.88
N LEU A 48 -5.25 5.23 10.37
CA LEU A 48 -5.12 3.97 9.66
C LEU A 48 -5.40 2.77 10.55
N PHE A 49 -5.06 2.86 11.84
CA PHE A 49 -5.34 1.76 12.77
C PHE A 49 -6.83 1.42 12.78
N THR A 50 -7.71 2.40 12.96
CA THR A 50 -9.16 2.18 12.97
C THR A 50 -9.66 1.71 11.61
N LEU A 51 -9.18 2.29 10.51
CA LEU A 51 -9.56 1.88 9.15
C LEU A 51 -9.33 0.38 8.94
N PHE A 52 -8.19 -0.15 9.38
CA PHE A 52 -7.81 -1.54 9.17
C PHE A 52 -8.31 -2.51 10.25
N GLN A 53 -9.19 -2.08 11.17
CA GLN A 53 -9.97 -2.97 12.03
C GLN A 53 -11.17 -3.59 11.30
N THR A 54 -11.45 -3.19 10.08
CA THR A 54 -12.46 -3.79 9.21
C THR A 54 -12.15 -5.28 8.97
N ASN A 55 -13.19 -6.11 8.94
CA ASN A 55 -13.04 -7.53 8.61
C ASN A 55 -12.36 -7.72 7.24
N ASN A 56 -11.45 -8.66 7.15
CA ASN A 56 -10.68 -8.96 5.96
C ASN A 56 -9.78 -7.78 5.50
N ALA A 57 -9.40 -6.91 6.42
CA ALA A 57 -8.42 -5.86 6.23
C ALA A 57 -7.19 -6.09 7.10
N ALA A 58 -6.02 -5.69 6.63
CA ALA A 58 -4.78 -5.72 7.40
C ALA A 58 -3.83 -4.62 6.91
N TYR A 59 -3.08 -4.03 7.81
CA TYR A 59 -2.00 -3.10 7.48
C TYR A 59 -0.71 -3.53 8.17
N PHE A 60 0.37 -3.58 7.41
CA PHE A 60 1.69 -3.97 7.90
C PHE A 60 2.63 -2.78 7.90
N VAL A 61 3.41 -2.67 8.95
CA VAL A 61 4.37 -1.60 9.19
C VAL A 61 5.77 -2.18 9.10
N ALA A 62 6.64 -1.53 8.35
CA ALA A 62 8.06 -1.87 8.28
C ALA A 62 8.88 -0.93 9.16
N GLU A 63 9.84 -1.49 9.89
CA GLU A 63 10.72 -0.78 10.81
C GLU A 63 12.19 -1.12 10.54
N ILE A 64 13.04 -0.10 10.68
CA ILE A 64 14.52 -0.24 10.77
C ILE A 64 14.94 0.40 12.09
N ASN A 65 15.66 -0.33 12.93
CA ASN A 65 16.12 0.15 14.23
C ASN A 65 14.99 0.71 15.12
N ASN A 66 13.83 0.05 15.11
CA ASN A 66 12.60 0.46 15.80
C ASN A 66 11.97 1.79 15.30
N GLU A 67 12.41 2.30 14.17
CA GLU A 67 11.79 3.46 13.52
C GLU A 67 10.93 3.01 12.34
N ILE A 68 9.69 3.52 12.28
CA ILE A 68 8.78 3.23 11.18
C ILE A 68 9.31 3.90 9.90
N ILE A 69 9.47 3.09 8.85
CA ILE A 69 9.97 3.57 7.55
C ILE A 69 8.95 3.43 6.43
N GLY A 70 7.81 2.84 6.69
CA GLY A 70 6.72 2.69 5.75
C GLY A 70 5.74 1.58 6.10
N GLY A 71 4.86 1.27 5.18
CA GLY A 71 3.85 0.24 5.33
C GLY A 71 3.06 -0.03 4.07
N ALA A 72 2.20 -1.05 4.12
CA ALA A 72 1.25 -1.42 3.08
C ALA A 72 0.09 -2.20 3.67
N GLY A 73 -1.06 -2.19 3.01
CA GLY A 73 -2.24 -2.88 3.49
C GLY A 73 -3.06 -3.58 2.42
N VAL A 74 -3.96 -4.42 2.91
CA VAL A 74 -5.02 -5.10 2.15
C VAL A 74 -6.35 -4.59 2.65
N TYR A 75 -7.24 -4.22 1.74
CA TYR A 75 -8.55 -3.68 2.09
C TYR A 75 -9.66 -4.27 1.21
N PRO A 76 -10.83 -4.60 1.80
CA PRO A 76 -11.99 -5.07 1.05
C PRO A 76 -12.77 -3.88 0.47
N THR A 77 -12.19 -3.17 -0.46
CA THR A 77 -12.77 -1.96 -1.06
C THR A 77 -14.14 -2.25 -1.65
N SER A 78 -15.10 -1.35 -1.41
CA SER A 78 -16.47 -1.53 -1.85
C SER A 78 -16.59 -1.60 -3.37
N ALA A 79 -17.55 -2.39 -3.83
CA ALA A 79 -17.88 -2.59 -5.24
C ALA A 79 -16.76 -3.24 -6.10
N LEU A 80 -15.72 -3.81 -5.48
CA LEU A 80 -14.81 -4.69 -6.21
C LEU A 80 -15.52 -6.00 -6.61
N PRO A 81 -15.08 -6.67 -7.69
CA PRO A 81 -15.57 -8.01 -8.03
C PRO A 81 -15.43 -9.00 -6.88
N ALA A 82 -16.30 -10.01 -6.83
CA ALA A 82 -16.22 -11.05 -5.81
C ALA A 82 -14.83 -11.69 -5.77
N GLY A 83 -14.30 -11.92 -4.56
CA GLY A 83 -12.97 -12.49 -4.36
C GLY A 83 -11.79 -11.53 -4.62
N CYS A 84 -12.06 -10.25 -4.90
CA CYS A 84 -11.04 -9.24 -5.14
C CYS A 84 -10.85 -8.33 -3.92
N CYS A 85 -9.61 -8.12 -3.51
CA CYS A 85 -9.22 -7.10 -2.54
C CYS A 85 -8.36 -6.01 -3.19
N GLU A 86 -8.05 -4.96 -2.45
CA GLU A 86 -7.17 -3.88 -2.91
C GLU A 86 -5.89 -3.83 -2.09
N LEU A 87 -4.75 -3.75 -2.79
CA LEU A 87 -3.47 -3.36 -2.18
C LEU A 87 -3.47 -1.84 -2.03
N VAL A 88 -3.34 -1.37 -0.82
CA VAL A 88 -3.51 0.05 -0.50
C VAL A 88 -2.36 0.61 0.31
N LYS A 89 -2.13 1.90 0.15
CA LYS A 89 -1.27 2.71 1.02
C LYS A 89 0.14 2.13 1.21
N LEU A 90 0.75 1.65 0.11
CA LEU A 90 2.17 1.28 0.08
C LEU A 90 3.02 2.53 -0.05
N TYR A 91 3.66 2.92 1.02
CA TYR A 91 4.56 4.07 1.05
C TYR A 91 5.80 3.75 1.87
N LEU A 92 6.97 4.16 1.34
CA LEU A 92 8.27 3.96 1.97
C LEU A 92 9.06 5.25 1.94
N LEU A 93 9.69 5.59 3.07
CA LEU A 93 10.70 6.65 3.11
C LEU A 93 11.88 6.31 2.21
N SER A 94 12.58 7.33 1.73
CA SER A 94 13.67 7.18 0.75
C SER A 94 14.76 6.21 1.18
N GLN A 95 15.12 6.19 2.45
CA GLN A 95 16.14 5.28 2.99
C GLN A 95 15.76 3.79 2.92
N ALA A 96 14.49 3.48 2.77
CA ALA A 96 13.99 2.11 2.69
C ALA A 96 13.84 1.62 1.24
N ARG A 97 13.92 2.51 0.26
CA ARG A 97 13.73 2.16 -1.15
C ARG A 97 14.96 1.43 -1.71
N GLY A 98 14.73 0.50 -2.64
CA GLY A 98 15.81 -0.30 -3.23
C GLY A 98 16.43 -1.34 -2.31
N THR A 99 15.84 -1.59 -1.13
CA THR A 99 16.34 -2.54 -0.12
C THR A 99 15.60 -3.88 -0.12
N GLY A 100 14.54 -4.02 -0.92
CA GLY A 100 13.65 -5.18 -0.92
C GLY A 100 12.48 -5.10 0.07
N ILE A 101 12.40 -4.07 0.90
CA ILE A 101 11.35 -3.90 1.92
C ILE A 101 9.98 -3.73 1.27
N GLY A 102 9.87 -2.96 0.18
CA GLY A 102 8.62 -2.80 -0.56
C GLY A 102 8.07 -4.13 -1.08
N LYS A 103 8.93 -4.94 -1.67
CA LYS A 103 8.58 -6.29 -2.10
C LYS A 103 8.10 -7.15 -0.93
N ALA A 104 8.83 -7.15 0.19
CA ALA A 104 8.48 -7.92 1.37
C ALA A 104 7.14 -7.50 1.97
N LEU A 105 6.82 -6.20 2.01
CA LEU A 105 5.52 -5.69 2.43
C LEU A 105 4.39 -6.18 1.53
N ILE A 106 4.58 -6.13 0.20
CA ILE A 106 3.57 -6.60 -0.76
C ILE A 106 3.37 -8.12 -0.62
N GLU A 107 4.42 -8.89 -0.48
CA GLU A 107 4.34 -10.35 -0.26
C GLU A 107 3.58 -10.67 1.04
N LYS A 108 3.78 -9.88 2.08
CA LYS A 108 3.00 -9.98 3.32
C LYS A 108 1.52 -9.70 3.09
N CYS A 109 1.21 -8.74 2.25
CA CYS A 109 -0.17 -8.45 1.82
C CYS A 109 -0.77 -9.60 1.02
N PHE A 110 0.01 -10.24 0.14
CA PHE A 110 -0.47 -11.44 -0.59
C PHE A 110 -0.82 -12.58 0.38
N GLU A 111 0.02 -12.85 1.35
CA GLU A 111 -0.25 -13.88 2.37
C GLU A 111 -1.56 -13.59 3.12
N ALA A 112 -1.72 -12.35 3.60
CA ALA A 112 -2.93 -11.94 4.32
C ALA A 112 -4.19 -12.05 3.44
N ALA A 113 -4.12 -11.59 2.20
CA ALA A 113 -5.23 -11.66 1.25
C ALA A 113 -5.69 -13.10 1.01
N LYS A 114 -4.74 -14.02 0.82
CA LYS A 114 -5.04 -15.45 0.68
C LYS A 114 -5.69 -16.04 1.93
N GLN A 115 -5.20 -15.67 3.11
CA GLN A 115 -5.79 -16.10 4.39
C GLN A 115 -7.21 -15.59 4.57
N PHE A 116 -7.53 -14.40 4.04
CA PHE A 116 -8.90 -13.87 4.02
C PHE A 116 -9.80 -14.51 2.95
N GLY A 117 -9.25 -15.35 2.09
CA GLY A 117 -10.00 -16.03 1.03
C GLY A 117 -10.09 -15.26 -0.28
N PHE A 118 -9.33 -14.18 -0.46
CA PHE A 118 -9.27 -13.47 -1.73
C PHE A 118 -8.46 -14.24 -2.77
N THR A 119 -8.86 -14.12 -4.04
CA THR A 119 -8.23 -14.79 -5.19
C THR A 119 -7.56 -13.81 -6.15
N THR A 120 -7.92 -12.55 -6.09
CA THR A 120 -7.33 -11.47 -6.90
C THR A 120 -7.04 -10.24 -6.05
N MET A 121 -6.04 -9.47 -6.47
CA MET A 121 -5.67 -8.22 -5.82
C MET A 121 -5.59 -7.09 -6.86
N TYR A 122 -6.30 -6.02 -6.58
CA TYR A 122 -6.39 -4.79 -7.35
C TYR A 122 -5.55 -3.69 -6.71
N LEU A 123 -5.07 -2.74 -7.49
CA LEU A 123 -4.46 -1.52 -6.99
C LEU A 123 -4.73 -0.34 -7.91
N GLU A 124 -4.65 0.86 -7.33
CA GLU A 124 -4.72 2.14 -8.02
C GLU A 124 -3.44 2.93 -7.74
N THR A 125 -2.88 3.55 -8.76
CA THR A 125 -1.66 4.34 -8.65
C THR A 125 -1.61 5.42 -9.72
N MET A 126 -0.48 6.07 -9.85
CA MET A 126 -0.28 7.16 -10.81
C MET A 126 1.16 7.19 -11.34
N PRO A 127 1.41 7.78 -12.53
CA PRO A 127 2.72 7.76 -13.18
C PRO A 127 3.83 8.40 -12.34
N GLU A 128 3.50 9.37 -11.50
CA GLU A 128 4.45 10.02 -10.60
C GLU A 128 5.13 9.05 -9.62
N LEU A 129 4.45 7.95 -9.30
CA LEU A 129 4.96 6.86 -8.44
C LEU A 129 5.63 5.75 -9.27
N SER A 130 6.46 6.10 -10.23
CA SER A 130 7.03 5.19 -11.25
C SER A 130 7.83 4.03 -10.66
N THR A 131 8.55 4.22 -9.56
CA THR A 131 9.29 3.15 -8.88
C THR A 131 8.35 2.08 -8.33
N ALA A 132 7.24 2.46 -7.73
CA ALA A 132 6.22 1.53 -7.25
C ALA A 132 5.54 0.81 -8.41
N VAL A 133 5.21 1.51 -9.50
CA VAL A 133 4.63 0.91 -10.71
C VAL A 133 5.53 -0.19 -11.26
N GLY A 134 6.83 0.07 -11.39
CA GLY A 134 7.80 -0.93 -11.83
C GLY A 134 7.87 -2.16 -10.92
N LEU A 135 7.74 -1.96 -9.60
CA LEU A 135 7.68 -3.07 -8.64
C LEU A 135 6.41 -3.91 -8.84
N TYR A 136 5.25 -3.28 -9.04
CA TYR A 136 3.99 -3.97 -9.31
C TYR A 136 4.07 -4.83 -10.58
N GLU A 137 4.64 -4.29 -11.66
CA GLU A 137 4.87 -5.04 -12.91
C GLU A 137 5.72 -6.29 -12.66
N ARG A 138 6.84 -6.15 -11.94
CA ARG A 138 7.73 -7.28 -11.62
C ARG A 138 7.06 -8.33 -10.74
N LEU A 139 6.10 -7.95 -9.92
CA LEU A 139 5.33 -8.87 -9.07
C LEU A 139 4.13 -9.50 -9.80
N GLY A 140 3.94 -9.21 -11.07
CA GLY A 140 2.93 -9.85 -11.91
C GLY A 140 1.59 -9.14 -11.99
N PHE A 141 1.49 -7.89 -11.49
CA PHE A 141 0.30 -7.07 -11.74
C PHE A 141 0.22 -6.68 -13.21
N LYS A 142 -0.97 -6.72 -13.77
CA LYS A 142 -1.26 -6.34 -15.16
C LYS A 142 -2.16 -5.12 -15.21
N TYR A 143 -1.92 -4.25 -16.18
CA TYR A 143 -2.70 -3.03 -16.38
C TYR A 143 -4.14 -3.33 -16.76
N LEU A 144 -5.04 -2.55 -16.21
CA LEU A 144 -6.45 -2.48 -16.61
C LEU A 144 -6.72 -1.21 -17.39
N LYS A 145 -7.77 -1.22 -18.21
CA LYS A 145 -8.22 -0.04 -18.98
C LYS A 145 -9.04 0.93 -18.15
N ASN A 146 -9.71 0.45 -17.12
CA ASN A 146 -10.62 1.20 -16.27
C ASN A 146 -10.43 0.82 -14.80
N SER A 147 -10.84 1.73 -13.90
CA SER A 147 -10.91 1.44 -12.47
C SER A 147 -11.94 0.35 -12.16
N LEU A 148 -11.69 -0.38 -11.07
CA LEU A 148 -12.64 -1.29 -10.45
C LEU A 148 -13.08 -0.72 -9.09
N GLY A 149 -14.28 -1.10 -8.66
CA GLY A 149 -14.77 -0.75 -7.33
C GLY A 149 -14.97 0.74 -7.10
N ASN A 150 -15.05 1.12 -5.84
CA ASN A 150 -15.25 2.50 -5.40
C ASN A 150 -14.32 2.83 -4.24
N SER A 151 -13.04 3.12 -4.55
CA SER A 151 -12.04 3.52 -3.55
C SER A 151 -12.23 4.96 -3.06
N GLY A 152 -12.90 5.80 -3.86
CA GLY A 152 -12.98 7.25 -3.64
C GLY A 152 -11.72 8.02 -4.09
N HIS A 153 -10.70 7.37 -4.61
CA HIS A 153 -9.44 7.99 -5.02
C HIS A 153 -9.44 8.33 -6.53
N PHE A 154 -10.25 9.30 -6.93
CA PHE A 154 -10.40 9.70 -8.33
C PHE A 154 -9.15 10.35 -8.95
N GLY A 155 -8.13 10.68 -8.16
CA GLY A 155 -6.86 11.23 -8.64
C GLY A 155 -5.90 10.19 -9.18
N CYS A 156 -6.18 8.89 -9.03
CA CYS A 156 -5.39 7.79 -9.59
C CYS A 156 -5.86 7.47 -11.00
N ASP A 157 -4.94 7.26 -11.93
CA ASP A 157 -5.20 7.01 -13.35
C ASP A 157 -4.52 5.77 -13.92
N ILE A 158 -3.84 5.00 -13.06
CA ILE A 158 -3.30 3.67 -13.37
C ILE A 158 -3.98 2.66 -12.47
N TRP A 159 -4.51 1.61 -13.08
CA TRP A 159 -5.20 0.50 -12.40
C TRP A 159 -4.57 -0.82 -12.80
N MET A 160 -4.32 -1.67 -11.83
CA MET A 160 -3.67 -2.96 -12.05
C MET A 160 -4.35 -4.06 -11.27
N LEU A 161 -4.24 -5.30 -11.76
CA LEU A 161 -4.83 -6.49 -11.17
C LEU A 161 -3.86 -7.66 -11.24
N LYS A 162 -3.90 -8.50 -10.21
CA LYS A 162 -3.09 -9.71 -10.12
C LYS A 162 -3.93 -10.86 -9.57
N ASP A 163 -3.76 -12.05 -10.14
CA ASP A 163 -4.21 -13.31 -9.52
C ASP A 163 -3.29 -13.68 -8.36
N LEU A 164 -3.89 -14.07 -7.25
CA LEU A 164 -3.16 -14.45 -6.04
C LEU A 164 -2.80 -15.94 -6.03
#